data_4099596ef1117dfd1a2fae95a6273035
#
_entry.id   4099596ef1117dfd1a2fae95a6273035
#
_cell.length_a   1.000
_cell.length_b   1.000
_cell.length_c   1.000
_cell.angle_alpha   90.00
_cell.angle_beta   90.00
_cell.angle_gamma   90.00
#
_symmetry.space_group_name_H-M   'P 1'
#
loop_
_entity.id
_entity.type
_entity.pdbx_description
1 polymer ?
#
loop_
_entity_poly.entity_id
_entity_poly.type
_entity_poly.pdbx_seq_one_letter_code
_entity_poly.pdbx_strand_id
1 'polypeptide(L)' 'MGITQNDIDNIHKLESYLRTPRTAGEVATYLGVSRMRALDYLEIMLKNPKKYPLTCGNLAGVEKTWVIE' A
#
# COMPACT_ATOMS: atom_id res chain seq x y z
N MET A 1 -1.44 -19.00 6.78
CA MET A 1 -2.22 -17.81 7.13
C MET A 1 -2.90 -17.23 5.92
N GLY A 2 -4.20 -17.10 5.96
CA GLY A 2 -4.95 -16.58 4.84
C GLY A 2 -5.16 -15.08 4.94
N ILE A 3 -5.55 -14.49 3.83
CA ILE A 3 -5.97 -13.11 3.78
C ILE A 3 -7.45 -13.07 4.19
N THR A 4 -7.79 -12.21 5.14
CA THR A 4 -9.16 -12.06 5.59
C THR A 4 -9.94 -11.12 4.68
N GLN A 5 -11.29 -11.13 4.79
CA GLN A 5 -12.12 -10.20 4.03
C GLN A 5 -11.76 -8.75 4.39
N ASN A 6 -11.42 -8.50 5.64
CA ASN A 6 -11.00 -7.17 6.07
C ASN A 6 -9.73 -6.72 5.37
N ASP A 7 -8.78 -7.66 5.17
CA ASP A 7 -7.54 -7.37 4.44
C ASP A 7 -7.84 -7.03 2.98
N ILE A 8 -8.75 -7.77 2.37
CA ILE A 8 -9.16 -7.53 0.99
C ILE A 8 -9.80 -6.15 0.86
N ASP A 9 -10.66 -5.77 1.79
CA ASP A 9 -11.32 -4.47 1.79
C ASP A 9 -10.29 -3.34 1.94
N ASN A 10 -9.30 -3.53 2.79
CA ASN A 10 -8.23 -2.55 2.97
C ASN A 10 -7.40 -2.37 1.69
N ILE A 11 -7.09 -3.47 1.02
CA ILE A 11 -6.35 -3.41 -0.25
C ILE A 11 -7.18 -2.67 -1.31
N HIS A 12 -8.49 -2.93 -1.36
CA HIS A 12 -9.37 -2.21 -2.29
C HIS A 12 -9.38 -0.71 -2.02
N LYS A 13 -9.38 -0.30 -0.76
CA LYS A 13 -9.30 1.12 -0.41
C LYS A 13 -8.01 1.74 -0.91
N LEU A 14 -6.92 1.00 -0.87
CA LEU A 14 -5.62 1.48 -1.31
C LEU A 14 -5.56 1.68 -2.83
N GLU A 15 -6.38 0.97 -3.61
CA GLU A 15 -6.37 1.11 -5.06
C GLU A 15 -6.68 2.54 -5.50
N SER A 16 -7.53 3.26 -4.78
CA SER A 16 -7.79 4.66 -5.09
C SER A 16 -6.88 5.61 -4.31
N TYR A 17 -6.53 5.27 -3.08
CA TYR A 17 -5.67 6.12 -2.25
C TYR A 17 -4.25 6.25 -2.82
N LEU A 18 -3.75 5.19 -3.44
CA LEU A 18 -2.39 5.16 -4.00
C LEU A 18 -2.29 5.76 -5.40
N ARG A 19 -3.32 6.42 -5.90
CA ARG A 19 -3.23 7.17 -7.15
C ARG A 19 -2.26 8.33 -7.05
N THR A 20 -2.00 8.79 -5.83
CA THR A 20 -0.97 9.77 -5.51
C THR A 20 0.10 9.06 -4.69
N PRO A 21 1.40 9.37 -4.87
CA PRO A 21 2.44 8.73 -4.07
C PRO A 21 2.21 8.91 -2.56
N ARG A 22 2.26 7.80 -1.82
CA ARG A 22 2.01 7.80 -0.37
C ARG A 22 3.09 7.01 0.35
N THR A 23 3.42 7.45 1.56
CA THR A 23 4.36 6.74 2.42
C THR A 23 3.64 5.63 3.18
N ALA A 24 4.42 4.70 3.77
CA ALA A 24 3.84 3.64 4.60
C ALA A 24 3.10 4.22 5.81
N GLY A 25 3.61 5.30 6.39
CA GLY A 25 2.94 5.97 7.50
C GLY A 25 1.59 6.54 7.10
N GLU A 26 1.51 7.15 5.92
CA GLU A 26 0.25 7.68 5.41
C GLU A 26 -0.76 6.55 5.16
N VAL A 27 -0.31 5.45 4.58
CA VAL A 27 -1.16 4.29 4.34
C VAL A 27 -1.67 3.72 5.66
N ALA A 28 -0.80 3.61 6.66
CA ALA A 28 -1.17 3.11 7.98
C ALA A 28 -2.26 3.98 8.61
N THR A 29 -2.09 5.29 8.55
CA THR A 29 -3.07 6.25 9.08
C THR A 29 -4.40 6.15 8.34
N TYR A 30 -4.34 6.05 7.02
CA TYR A 30 -5.55 5.95 6.19
C TYR A 30 -6.35 4.69 6.53
N LEU A 31 -5.68 3.57 6.73
CA LEU A 31 -6.33 2.29 7.02
C LEU A 31 -6.62 2.09 8.51
N GLY A 32 -6.04 2.91 9.38
CA GLY A 32 -6.18 2.74 10.82
C GLY A 32 -5.45 1.50 11.34
N VAL A 33 -4.31 1.17 10.74
CA VAL A 33 -3.49 0.02 11.12
C VAL A 33 -2.08 0.45 11.48
N SER A 34 -1.26 -0.49 11.97
CA SER A 34 0.15 -0.21 12.26
C SER A 34 0.93 -0.02 10.96
N ARG A 35 2.08 0.64 11.05
CA ARG A 35 2.96 0.83 9.90
C ARG A 35 3.41 -0.51 9.32
N MET A 36 3.71 -1.47 10.19
CA MET A 36 4.12 -2.81 9.76
C MET A 36 3.01 -3.51 8.97
N ARG A 37 1.77 -3.38 9.42
CA ARG A 37 0.63 -3.96 8.72
C ARG A 37 0.44 -3.30 7.36
N ALA A 38 0.61 -1.98 7.30
CA ALA A 38 0.54 -1.25 6.03
C ALA A 38 1.60 -1.75 5.05
N LEU A 39 2.83 -1.97 5.52
CA LEU A 39 3.90 -2.51 4.69
C LEU A 39 3.56 -3.92 4.18
N ASP A 40 2.91 -4.74 4.99
CA ASP A 40 2.46 -6.06 4.58
C ASP A 40 1.48 -5.98 3.41
N TYR A 41 0.51 -5.07 3.48
CA TYR A 41 -0.45 -4.87 2.39
C TYR A 41 0.25 -4.38 1.12
N LEU A 42 1.16 -3.44 1.26
CA LEU A 42 1.91 -2.92 0.12
C LEU A 42 2.75 -4.02 -0.53
N GLU A 43 3.35 -4.89 0.28
CA GLU A 43 4.13 -6.02 -0.23
C GLU A 43 3.25 -7.01 -1.00
N ILE A 44 2.05 -7.30 -0.48
CA ILE A 44 1.10 -8.17 -1.16
C ILE A 44 0.78 -7.59 -2.55
N MET A 45 0.54 -6.28 -2.61
CA MET A 45 0.24 -5.62 -3.88
C MET A 45 1.42 -5.67 -4.85
N LEU A 46 2.65 -5.48 -4.34
CA LEU A 46 3.85 -5.55 -5.17
C LEU A 46 4.07 -6.93 -5.78
N LYS A 47 3.65 -7.98 -5.09
CA LYS A 47 3.78 -9.36 -5.58
C LYS A 47 2.76 -9.70 -6.66
N ASN A 48 1.79 -8.83 -6.91
CA ASN A 48 0.75 -9.03 -7.92
C ASN A 48 0.74 -7.87 -8.91
N PRO A 49 1.83 -7.68 -9.69
CA PRO A 49 1.95 -6.50 -10.57
C PRO A 49 0.91 -6.44 -11.68
N LYS A 50 0.33 -7.57 -12.04
CA LYS A 50 -0.72 -7.58 -13.08
C LYS A 50 -2.03 -7.00 -12.56
N LYS A 51 -2.33 -7.23 -11.29
CA LYS A 51 -3.55 -6.74 -10.67
C LYS A 51 -3.37 -5.35 -10.08
N TYR A 52 -2.18 -5.10 -9.52
CA TYR A 52 -1.84 -3.84 -8.87
C TYR A 52 -0.54 -3.31 -9.47
N PRO A 53 -0.59 -2.43 -10.47
CA PRO A 53 0.64 -1.88 -11.06
C PRO A 53 1.26 -0.83 -10.12
N LEU A 54 1.80 -1.32 -9.02
CA LEU A 54 2.34 -0.50 -7.95
C LEU A 54 3.83 -0.23 -8.17
N THR A 55 4.21 1.03 -8.07
CA THR A 55 5.59 1.46 -8.18
C THR A 55 6.08 1.98 -6.84
N CYS A 56 7.28 1.57 -6.44
CA CYS A 56 7.93 2.05 -5.24
C CYS A 56 8.97 3.10 -5.62
N GLY A 57 8.90 4.27 -4.96
CA GLY A 57 9.85 5.35 -5.20
C GLY A 57 10.29 5.97 -3.88
N ASN A 58 11.06 7.05 -3.97
CA ASN A 58 11.51 7.79 -2.80
C ASN A 58 11.08 9.25 -2.90
N LEU A 59 10.43 9.74 -1.85
CA LEU A 59 10.07 11.14 -1.75
C LEU A 59 11.30 11.93 -1.27
N ALA A 60 11.82 12.78 -2.15
CA ALA A 60 13.00 13.60 -1.85
C ALA A 60 14.22 12.79 -1.37
N GLY A 61 14.28 11.50 -1.73
CA GLY A 61 15.38 10.63 -1.35
C GLY A 61 15.40 10.22 0.12
N VAL A 62 14.37 10.57 0.89
CA VAL A 62 14.33 10.36 2.34
C VAL A 62 13.44 9.19 2.73
N GLU A 63 12.30 9.06 2.10
CA GLU A 63 11.30 8.09 2.52
C GLU A 63 10.69 7.39 1.30
N LYS A 64 10.42 6.10 1.45
CA LYS A 64 9.81 5.32 0.37
C LYS A 64 8.34 5.72 0.21
N THR A 65 7.91 5.80 -1.04
CA THR A 65 6.52 6.05 -1.39
C THR A 65 6.04 4.95 -2.33
N TRP A 66 4.73 4.74 -2.35
CA TRP A 66 4.10 3.78 -3.24
C TRP A 66 3.00 4.50 -4.03
N VAL A 67 2.90 4.18 -5.32
CA VAL A 67 1.89 4.78 -6.19
C VAL A 67 1.41 3.73 -7.20
N ILE A 68 0.12 3.75 -7.50
CA ILE A 68 -0.45 2.91 -8.55
C ILE A 68 -0.52 3.74 -9.83
N GLU A 69 0.10 3.22 -10.87
CA GLU A 69 0.11 3.89 -12.16
C GLU A 69 -1.08 3.58 -13.05
#